data_c73a77135969652180486f965395f131
#
_entry.id   c73a77135969652180486f965395f131
#
_cell.length_a   1.000
_cell.length_b   1.000
_cell.length_c   1.000
_cell.angle_alpha   90.00
_cell.angle_beta   90.00
_cell.angle_gamma   90.00
#
_symmetry.space_group_name_H-M   'P 1'
#
loop_
_entity.id
_entity.type
_entity.pdbx_description
1 polymer ?
#
loop_
_entity_poly.entity_id
_entity_poly.type
_entity_poly.pdbx_seq_one_letter_code
_entity_poly.pdbx_strand_id
1 'polypeptide(L)'
;MSTLFELERLQKRYNGRTVLDVDALTVGRGEVLALVGPSGSGKSTLLRLLNFLEPPSAGALTFDGHPAGDNLPLSERRRVTAVFQRPALLRRSVAANIGYGLGLRGGKLPPDELAAWLDRLGLIPLARQPAQRLSAGESQRVAMARALVVRPDVLLLDEPTANLDPYNVGLIERLVAEEQRTLGMTVVWVTHDIFQARRVADRVAFLLGGRLVEVADAETFFTCPTTAQAAAFLRGELVYNGDGSQRG
;
A
#
# COMPACT_ATOMS: atom_id res chain seq x y z
N MET A 1 18.75 2.56 8.83
CA MET A 1 17.32 2.38 9.21
C MET A 1 17.13 0.94 9.69
N SER A 2 16.34 0.69 10.73
CA SER A 2 16.03 -0.69 11.15
C SER A 2 15.01 -1.30 10.20
N THR A 3 15.16 -2.60 9.90
CA THR A 3 14.24 -3.36 9.05
C THR A 3 12.91 -3.59 9.76
N LEU A 4 11.80 -3.43 9.05
CA LEU A 4 10.46 -3.67 9.57
C LEU A 4 9.82 -4.90 8.92
N PHE A 5 9.91 -5.04 7.59
CA PHE A 5 9.61 -6.30 6.90
C PHE A 5 10.87 -6.88 6.28
N GLU A 6 10.98 -8.20 6.35
CA GLU A 6 12.01 -8.97 5.69
C GLU A 6 11.38 -10.18 4.99
N LEU A 7 11.66 -10.28 3.70
CA LEU A 7 11.17 -11.35 2.83
C LEU A 7 12.36 -12.15 2.32
N GLU A 8 12.33 -13.45 2.48
CA GLU A 8 13.37 -14.36 2.03
C GLU A 8 12.77 -15.51 1.24
N ARG A 9 13.17 -15.64 -0.04
CA ARG A 9 12.71 -16.68 -0.96
C ARG A 9 11.19 -16.88 -0.92
N LEU A 10 10.48 -15.75 -0.81
CA LEU A 10 9.04 -15.71 -0.60
C LEU A 10 8.30 -16.06 -1.88
N GLN A 11 7.48 -17.12 -1.84
CA GLN A 11 6.65 -17.51 -2.98
C GLN A 11 5.17 -17.51 -2.61
N LYS A 12 4.33 -17.12 -3.58
CA LYS A 12 2.90 -17.33 -3.52
C LYS A 12 2.41 -18.06 -4.76
N ARG A 13 1.61 -19.12 -4.53
CA ARG A 13 1.01 -19.94 -5.57
C ARG A 13 -0.50 -19.96 -5.42
N TYR A 14 -1.20 -19.88 -6.55
CA TYR A 14 -2.63 -20.13 -6.63
C TYR A 14 -2.89 -21.21 -7.68
N ASN A 15 -3.64 -22.24 -7.32
CA ASN A 15 -3.96 -23.36 -8.21
C ASN A 15 -2.71 -23.96 -8.90
N GLY A 16 -1.63 -24.14 -8.14
CA GLY A 16 -0.36 -24.69 -8.64
C GLY A 16 0.51 -23.70 -9.43
N ARG A 17 0.01 -22.54 -9.82
CA ARG A 17 0.77 -21.50 -10.55
C ARG A 17 1.43 -20.54 -9.56
N THR A 18 2.74 -20.35 -9.70
CA THR A 18 3.47 -19.30 -8.97
C THR A 18 3.10 -17.94 -9.56
N VAL A 19 2.58 -17.05 -8.69
CA VAL A 19 2.19 -15.68 -9.04
C VAL A 19 3.11 -14.63 -8.43
N LEU A 20 3.89 -15.04 -7.43
CA LEU A 20 4.91 -14.20 -6.80
C LEU A 20 6.09 -15.06 -6.41
N ASP A 21 7.31 -14.59 -6.73
CA ASP A 21 8.59 -15.21 -6.43
C ASP A 21 9.61 -14.11 -6.16
N VAL A 22 9.87 -13.84 -4.89
CA VAL A 22 10.74 -12.76 -4.41
C VAL A 22 11.89 -13.36 -3.63
N ASP A 23 13.09 -13.25 -4.17
CA ASP A 23 14.28 -13.81 -3.54
C ASP A 23 14.59 -13.11 -2.20
N ALA A 24 14.63 -11.80 -2.21
CA ALA A 24 14.82 -10.98 -1.00
C ALA A 24 14.19 -9.60 -1.19
N LEU A 25 13.55 -9.09 -0.14
CA LEU A 25 13.10 -7.71 -0.05
C LEU A 25 13.09 -7.30 1.41
N THR A 26 13.62 -6.12 1.71
CA THR A 26 13.50 -5.49 3.02
C THR A 26 12.73 -4.19 2.90
N VAL A 27 11.89 -3.89 3.90
CA VAL A 27 11.23 -2.59 4.06
C VAL A 27 11.69 -1.99 5.38
N GLY A 28 12.26 -0.80 5.32
CA GLY A 28 12.78 -0.07 6.48
C GLY A 28 11.67 0.61 7.27
N ARG A 29 11.93 0.90 8.54
CA ARG A 29 11.03 1.73 9.36
C ARG A 29 11.01 3.16 8.85
N GLY A 30 9.81 3.71 8.73
CA GLY A 30 9.59 5.10 8.36
C GLY A 30 9.88 5.41 6.91
N GLU A 31 10.21 4.41 6.06
CA GLU A 31 10.38 4.65 4.63
C GLU A 31 9.05 4.60 3.87
N VAL A 32 9.03 5.25 2.73
CA VAL A 32 8.01 5.10 1.69
C VAL A 32 8.59 4.22 0.58
N LEU A 33 8.17 2.95 0.51
CA LEU A 33 8.54 2.04 -0.56
C LEU A 33 7.45 2.04 -1.63
N ALA A 34 7.76 2.48 -2.86
CA ALA A 34 6.86 2.31 -3.99
C ALA A 34 7.03 0.92 -4.61
N LEU A 35 5.92 0.21 -4.83
CA LEU A 35 5.87 -1.01 -5.63
C LEU A 35 5.34 -0.66 -7.02
N VAL A 36 6.18 -0.76 -8.03
CA VAL A 36 5.83 -0.44 -9.42
C VAL A 36 5.93 -1.66 -10.32
N GLY A 37 5.29 -1.60 -11.49
CA GLY A 37 5.32 -2.67 -12.49
C GLY A 37 4.00 -2.80 -13.24
N PRO A 38 3.97 -3.57 -14.34
CA PRO A 38 2.77 -3.77 -15.16
C PRO A 38 1.60 -4.40 -14.37
N SER A 39 0.40 -4.30 -14.92
CA SER A 39 -0.76 -5.04 -14.39
C SER A 39 -0.47 -6.54 -14.37
N GLY A 40 -0.87 -7.21 -13.29
CA GLY A 40 -0.63 -8.65 -13.12
C GLY A 40 0.80 -9.02 -12.69
N SER A 41 1.68 -8.06 -12.40
CA SER A 41 3.05 -8.35 -11.97
C SER A 41 3.19 -8.88 -10.53
N GLY A 42 2.09 -9.00 -9.77
CA GLY A 42 2.12 -9.55 -8.40
C GLY A 42 2.07 -8.52 -7.28
N LYS A 43 1.99 -7.19 -7.57
CA LYS A 43 2.00 -6.12 -6.56
C LYS A 43 0.93 -6.27 -5.48
N SER A 44 -0.34 -6.43 -5.88
CA SER A 44 -1.44 -6.63 -4.93
C SER A 44 -1.34 -7.95 -4.17
N THR A 45 -0.74 -8.99 -4.77
CA THR A 45 -0.45 -10.25 -4.07
C THR A 45 0.59 -10.02 -2.99
N LEU A 46 1.69 -9.33 -3.29
CA LEU A 46 2.69 -8.96 -2.29
C LEU A 46 2.07 -8.12 -1.17
N LEU A 47 1.24 -7.14 -1.51
CA LEU A 47 0.56 -6.31 -0.52
C LEU A 47 -0.33 -7.14 0.43
N ARG A 48 -1.04 -8.17 -0.08
CA ARG A 48 -1.85 -9.08 0.76
C ARG A 48 -1.01 -9.90 1.73
N LEU A 49 0.18 -10.34 1.31
CA LEU A 49 1.12 -11.03 2.18
C LEU A 49 1.63 -10.09 3.29
N LEU A 50 2.03 -8.86 2.96
CA LEU A 50 2.47 -7.85 3.92
C LEU A 50 1.35 -7.43 4.88
N ASN A 51 0.08 -7.55 4.47
CA ASN A 51 -1.09 -7.29 5.31
C ASN A 51 -1.57 -8.53 6.09
N PHE A 52 -0.83 -9.63 6.02
CA PHE A 52 -1.14 -10.89 6.71
C PHE A 52 -2.54 -11.43 6.38
N LEU A 53 -3.10 -11.11 5.21
CA LEU A 53 -4.40 -11.60 4.76
C LEU A 53 -4.32 -13.06 4.28
N GLU A 54 -3.14 -13.48 3.86
CA GLU A 54 -2.86 -14.84 3.43
C GLU A 54 -1.39 -15.17 3.71
N PRO A 55 -1.06 -16.42 4.04
CA PRO A 55 0.32 -16.85 4.24
C PRO A 55 1.04 -17.02 2.89
N PRO A 56 2.38 -16.93 2.85
CA PRO A 56 3.18 -17.35 1.71
C PRO A 56 3.03 -18.86 1.48
N SER A 57 3.24 -19.31 0.23
CA SER A 57 3.25 -20.74 -0.12
C SER A 57 4.61 -21.40 0.15
N ALA A 58 5.69 -20.60 0.16
CA ALA A 58 7.05 -21.00 0.53
C ALA A 58 7.86 -19.75 0.90
N GLY A 59 9.04 -19.97 1.50
CA GLY A 59 9.91 -18.90 1.99
C GLY A 59 9.47 -18.35 3.32
N ALA A 60 10.02 -17.20 3.69
CA ALA A 60 9.77 -16.54 4.98
C ALA A 60 9.34 -15.09 4.81
N LEU A 61 8.44 -14.65 5.67
CA LEU A 61 8.08 -13.26 5.89
C LEU A 61 8.26 -12.97 7.38
N THR A 62 9.05 -11.96 7.67
CA THR A 62 9.28 -11.47 9.04
C THR A 62 8.72 -10.06 9.16
N PHE A 63 8.05 -9.78 10.26
CA PHE A 63 7.57 -8.45 10.62
C PHE A 63 8.11 -8.08 12.00
N ASP A 64 8.87 -6.99 12.05
CA ASP A 64 9.49 -6.47 13.28
C ASP A 64 10.28 -7.55 14.06
N GLY A 65 11.06 -8.34 13.34
CA GLY A 65 11.86 -9.44 13.89
C GLY A 65 11.08 -10.72 14.24
N HIS A 66 9.76 -10.76 14.02
CA HIS A 66 8.92 -11.92 14.31
C HIS A 66 8.42 -12.59 13.02
N PRO A 67 8.44 -13.92 12.93
CA PRO A 67 7.86 -14.62 11.79
C PRO A 67 6.38 -14.25 11.58
N ALA A 68 6.07 -13.75 10.40
CA ALA A 68 4.71 -13.34 10.02
C ALA A 68 3.99 -14.51 9.34
N GLY A 69 3.45 -15.41 10.14
CA GLY A 69 2.64 -16.54 9.71
C GLY A 69 1.23 -16.53 10.31
N ASP A 70 0.57 -17.70 10.27
CA ASP A 70 -0.80 -17.86 10.80
C ASP A 70 -0.92 -17.51 12.30
N ASN A 71 0.17 -17.64 13.05
CA ASN A 71 0.25 -17.40 14.49
C ASN A 71 0.66 -15.96 14.86
N LEU A 72 0.76 -15.03 13.90
CA LEU A 72 1.07 -13.64 14.23
C LEU A 72 -0.02 -13.05 15.13
N PRO A 73 0.31 -12.55 16.33
CA PRO A 73 -0.66 -12.02 17.28
C PRO A 73 -1.52 -10.91 16.68
N LEU A 74 -2.78 -10.81 17.10
CA LEU A 74 -3.69 -9.76 16.60
C LEU A 74 -3.17 -8.35 16.91
N SER A 75 -2.44 -8.16 18.00
CA SER A 75 -1.76 -6.91 18.33
C SER A 75 -0.80 -6.48 17.20
N GLU A 76 0.02 -7.43 16.73
CA GLU A 76 0.97 -7.18 15.65
C GLU A 76 0.25 -6.92 14.32
N ARG A 77 -0.75 -7.76 13.96
CA ARG A 77 -1.55 -7.54 12.74
C ARG A 77 -2.23 -6.18 12.73
N ARG A 78 -2.65 -5.66 13.87
CA ARG A 78 -3.31 -4.35 14.00
C ARG A 78 -2.35 -3.16 13.81
N ARG A 79 -1.05 -3.39 13.81
CA ARG A 79 -0.05 -2.36 13.49
C ARG A 79 0.00 -2.05 11.99
N VAL A 80 -0.52 -2.96 11.16
CA VAL A 80 -0.58 -2.81 9.70
C VAL A 80 -2.01 -2.51 9.27
N THR A 81 -2.19 -1.50 8.43
CA THR A 81 -3.50 -1.13 7.88
C THR A 81 -3.38 -0.96 6.37
N ALA A 82 -4.42 -1.36 5.64
CA ALA A 82 -4.43 -1.25 4.19
C ALA A 82 -5.59 -0.40 3.66
N VAL A 83 -5.34 0.32 2.57
CA VAL A 83 -6.35 0.98 1.74
C VAL A 83 -6.23 0.43 0.32
N PHE A 84 -7.32 -0.13 -0.18
CA PHE A 84 -7.38 -0.73 -1.51
C PHE A 84 -7.91 0.26 -2.55
N GLN A 85 -7.65 -0.01 -3.82
CA GLN A 85 -8.09 0.80 -4.96
C GLN A 85 -9.61 1.08 -4.95
N ARG A 86 -10.40 0.09 -4.54
CA ARG A 86 -11.85 0.24 -4.36
C ARG A 86 -12.18 0.02 -2.88
N PRO A 87 -12.29 1.11 -2.10
CA PRO A 87 -12.51 0.98 -0.66
C PRO A 87 -13.91 0.44 -0.37
N ALA A 88 -13.98 -0.64 0.40
CA ALA A 88 -15.24 -1.13 0.94
C ALA A 88 -15.61 -0.30 2.18
N LEU A 89 -16.57 0.61 2.05
CA LEU A 89 -17.13 1.34 3.17
C LEU A 89 -18.32 0.61 3.77
N LEU A 90 -18.47 0.72 5.08
CA LEU A 90 -19.60 0.14 5.80
C LEU A 90 -20.90 0.91 5.48
N ARG A 91 -22.03 0.22 5.54
CA ARG A 91 -23.38 0.83 5.41
C ARG A 91 -23.74 1.68 6.63
N ARG A 92 -22.92 2.71 6.88
CA ARG A 92 -23.00 3.66 8.00
C ARG A 92 -22.71 5.06 7.49
N SER A 93 -22.84 6.06 8.36
CA SER A 93 -22.42 7.44 8.04
C SER A 93 -20.91 7.53 7.80
N VAL A 94 -20.46 8.60 7.17
CA VAL A 94 -19.04 8.95 7.00
C VAL A 94 -18.33 8.97 8.36
N ALA A 95 -18.85 9.70 9.33
CA ALA A 95 -18.29 9.78 10.68
C ALA A 95 -18.14 8.40 11.34
N ALA A 96 -19.17 7.54 11.21
CA ALA A 96 -19.12 6.18 11.76
C ALA A 96 -18.13 5.25 11.03
N ASN A 97 -17.86 5.49 9.74
CA ASN A 97 -16.80 4.78 9.02
C ASN A 97 -15.42 5.18 9.51
N ILE A 98 -15.16 6.48 9.70
CA ILE A 98 -13.86 6.98 10.16
C ILE A 98 -13.52 6.37 11.54
N GLY A 99 -14.43 6.46 12.52
CA GLY A 99 -14.19 5.95 13.88
C GLY A 99 -14.24 4.43 14.05
N TYR A 100 -14.60 3.68 13.00
CA TYR A 100 -14.89 2.25 13.12
C TYR A 100 -13.70 1.42 13.62
N GLY A 101 -12.50 1.69 13.08
CA GLY A 101 -11.29 0.96 13.46
C GLY A 101 -10.93 1.09 14.94
N LEU A 102 -11.12 2.29 15.50
CA LEU A 102 -10.93 2.53 16.94
C LEU A 102 -11.97 1.77 17.77
N GLY A 103 -13.23 1.76 17.32
CA GLY A 103 -14.29 1.00 17.98
C GLY A 103 -13.99 -0.50 18.08
N LEU A 104 -13.40 -1.11 17.06
CA LEU A 104 -12.96 -2.51 17.07
C LEU A 104 -11.79 -2.77 18.03
N ARG A 105 -11.06 -1.73 18.41
CA ARG A 105 -9.96 -1.77 19.40
C ARG A 105 -10.41 -1.41 20.81
N GLY A 106 -11.73 -1.25 21.03
CA GLY A 106 -12.32 -0.86 22.33
C GLY A 106 -12.23 0.63 22.64
N GLY A 107 -11.75 1.46 21.69
CA GLY A 107 -11.65 2.90 21.83
C GLY A 107 -12.85 3.64 21.19
N LYS A 108 -12.86 4.95 21.36
CA LYS A 108 -13.77 5.88 20.68
C LYS A 108 -12.95 7.02 20.05
N LEU A 109 -13.33 7.45 18.87
CA LEU A 109 -12.77 8.64 18.29
C LEU A 109 -13.35 9.88 18.98
N PRO A 110 -12.53 10.73 19.60
CA PRO A 110 -13.01 11.96 20.22
C PRO A 110 -13.70 12.87 19.19
N PRO A 111 -14.75 13.63 19.57
CA PRO A 111 -15.49 14.49 18.64
C PRO A 111 -14.63 15.57 17.96
N ASP A 112 -13.68 16.13 18.68
CA ASP A 112 -12.73 17.13 18.18
C ASP A 112 -11.74 16.52 17.18
N GLU A 113 -11.23 15.32 17.44
CA GLU A 113 -10.36 14.59 16.52
C GLU A 113 -11.13 14.17 15.26
N LEU A 114 -12.40 13.71 15.42
CA LEU A 114 -13.26 13.43 14.26
C LEU A 114 -13.50 14.70 13.42
N ALA A 115 -13.76 15.83 14.06
CA ALA A 115 -13.96 17.10 13.38
C ALA A 115 -12.71 17.52 12.60
N ALA A 116 -11.51 17.34 13.20
CA ALA A 116 -10.25 17.62 12.53
C ALA A 116 -10.02 16.73 11.30
N TRP A 117 -10.30 15.41 11.39
CA TRP A 117 -10.21 14.51 10.24
C TRP A 117 -11.19 14.87 9.13
N LEU A 118 -12.43 15.24 9.49
CA LEU A 118 -13.44 15.65 8.52
C LEU A 118 -13.06 16.96 7.82
N ASP A 119 -12.47 17.91 8.54
CA ASP A 119 -12.00 19.17 7.99
C ASP A 119 -10.83 18.99 7.05
N ARG A 120 -9.77 18.33 7.49
CA ARG A 120 -8.56 18.03 6.68
C ARG A 120 -8.88 17.37 5.33
N LEU A 121 -9.96 16.61 5.27
CA LEU A 121 -10.36 15.86 4.09
C LEU A 121 -11.53 16.49 3.33
N GLY A 122 -12.04 17.66 3.76
CA GLY A 122 -13.18 18.32 3.14
C GLY A 122 -14.46 17.48 3.22
N LEU A 123 -14.67 16.77 4.33
CA LEU A 123 -15.79 15.85 4.54
C LEU A 123 -16.82 16.36 5.57
N ILE A 124 -16.64 17.55 6.12
CA ILE A 124 -17.57 18.14 7.13
C ILE A 124 -19.02 18.09 6.65
N PRO A 125 -19.37 18.56 5.41
CA PRO A 125 -20.76 18.55 4.94
C PRO A 125 -21.34 17.14 4.81
N LEU A 126 -20.46 16.13 4.69
CA LEU A 126 -20.82 14.74 4.42
C LEU A 126 -20.84 13.88 5.69
N ALA A 127 -20.47 14.41 6.85
CA ALA A 127 -20.23 13.66 8.10
C ALA A 127 -21.39 12.71 8.46
N ARG A 128 -22.63 13.15 8.28
CA ARG A 128 -23.85 12.36 8.58
C ARG A 128 -24.39 11.57 7.39
N GLN A 129 -23.83 11.79 6.19
CA GLN A 129 -24.31 11.13 4.97
C GLN A 129 -23.97 9.63 5.00
N PRO A 130 -24.87 8.75 4.50
CA PRO A 130 -24.56 7.34 4.27
C PRO A 130 -23.39 7.19 3.27
N ALA A 131 -22.38 6.42 3.64
CA ALA A 131 -21.15 6.29 2.84
C ALA A 131 -21.36 5.68 1.44
N GLN A 132 -22.52 5.00 1.22
CA GLN A 132 -22.88 4.46 -0.09
C GLN A 132 -23.25 5.54 -1.13
N ARG A 133 -23.45 6.78 -0.71
CA ARG A 133 -23.79 7.91 -1.59
C ARG A 133 -22.60 8.76 -1.99
N LEU A 134 -21.41 8.39 -1.55
CA LEU A 134 -20.20 9.11 -1.82
C LEU A 134 -19.69 8.86 -3.24
N SER A 135 -19.10 9.87 -3.84
CA SER A 135 -18.28 9.75 -5.04
C SER A 135 -17.04 8.88 -4.78
N ALA A 136 -16.33 8.48 -5.84
CA ALA A 136 -15.11 7.69 -5.72
C ALA A 136 -14.04 8.41 -4.88
N GLY A 137 -13.81 9.71 -5.14
CA GLY A 137 -12.84 10.52 -4.39
C GLY A 137 -13.22 10.70 -2.92
N GLU A 138 -14.50 10.97 -2.62
CA GLU A 138 -14.99 11.06 -1.24
C GLU A 138 -14.85 9.73 -0.51
N SER A 139 -15.20 8.62 -1.15
CA SER A 139 -15.06 7.27 -0.60
C SER A 139 -13.60 6.96 -0.26
N GLN A 140 -12.67 7.36 -1.14
CA GLN A 140 -11.24 7.17 -0.92
C GLN A 140 -10.74 8.00 0.26
N ARG A 141 -11.17 9.28 0.36
CA ARG A 141 -10.82 10.13 1.52
C ARG A 141 -11.33 9.55 2.84
N VAL A 142 -12.55 9.04 2.87
CA VAL A 142 -13.09 8.35 4.06
C VAL A 142 -12.29 7.10 4.40
N ALA A 143 -11.88 6.31 3.40
CA ALA A 143 -11.05 5.12 3.63
C ALA A 143 -9.67 5.47 4.17
N MET A 144 -9.06 6.55 3.67
CA MET A 144 -7.80 7.09 4.20
C MET A 144 -7.93 7.52 5.65
N ALA A 145 -8.95 8.34 5.99
CA ALA A 145 -9.20 8.73 7.37
C ALA A 145 -9.39 7.52 8.29
N ARG A 146 -10.20 6.55 7.87
CA ARG A 146 -10.45 5.30 8.62
C ARG A 146 -9.18 4.50 8.86
N ALA A 147 -8.27 4.49 7.90
CA ALA A 147 -6.99 3.79 8.01
C ALA A 147 -6.00 4.51 8.93
N LEU A 148 -5.95 5.83 8.87
CA LEU A 148 -4.97 6.65 9.58
C LEU A 148 -5.37 6.97 11.02
N VAL A 149 -6.66 7.09 11.32
CA VAL A 149 -7.16 7.41 12.68
C VAL A 149 -6.72 6.41 13.74
N VAL A 150 -6.41 5.18 13.35
CA VAL A 150 -5.91 4.13 14.25
C VAL A 150 -4.40 4.20 14.48
N ARG A 151 -3.72 5.19 13.88
CA ARG A 151 -2.27 5.45 13.96
C ARG A 151 -1.45 4.18 13.73
N PRO A 152 -1.52 3.60 12.51
CA PRO A 152 -0.81 2.36 12.21
C PRO A 152 0.71 2.61 12.13
N ASP A 153 1.51 1.57 12.42
CA ASP A 153 2.96 1.60 12.15
C ASP A 153 3.25 1.46 10.67
N VAL A 154 2.35 0.77 9.94
CA VAL A 154 2.45 0.54 8.50
C VAL A 154 1.15 0.85 7.80
N LEU A 155 1.25 1.63 6.73
CA LEU A 155 0.16 1.88 5.79
C LEU A 155 0.46 1.23 4.44
N LEU A 156 -0.39 0.30 4.03
CA LEU A 156 -0.32 -0.37 2.74
C LEU A 156 -1.34 0.25 1.80
N LEU A 157 -0.91 0.73 0.65
CA LEU A 157 -1.74 1.44 -0.32
C LEU A 157 -1.75 0.69 -1.66
N ASP A 158 -2.90 0.15 -2.05
CA ASP A 158 -3.07 -0.53 -3.35
C ASP A 158 -3.77 0.42 -4.33
N GLU A 159 -2.99 1.13 -5.14
CA GLU A 159 -3.44 2.11 -6.13
C GLU A 159 -4.46 3.13 -5.55
N PRO A 160 -4.16 3.81 -4.43
CA PRO A 160 -5.14 4.58 -3.67
C PRO A 160 -5.68 5.80 -4.41
N THR A 161 -5.03 6.20 -5.50
CA THR A 161 -5.36 7.39 -6.29
C THR A 161 -5.82 7.06 -7.71
N ALA A 162 -5.95 5.78 -8.05
CA ALA A 162 -6.40 5.38 -9.37
C ALA A 162 -7.81 5.93 -9.67
N ASN A 163 -7.95 6.52 -10.86
CA ASN A 163 -9.20 7.14 -11.35
C ASN A 163 -9.70 8.34 -10.51
N LEU A 164 -8.83 8.99 -9.75
CA LEU A 164 -9.14 10.24 -9.06
C LEU A 164 -8.67 11.45 -9.88
N ASP A 165 -9.34 12.57 -9.69
CA ASP A 165 -8.91 13.84 -10.24
C ASP A 165 -7.62 14.36 -9.57
N PRO A 166 -6.88 15.27 -10.20
CA PRO A 166 -5.61 15.77 -9.67
C PRO A 166 -5.70 16.41 -8.27
N TYR A 167 -6.84 17.01 -7.92
CA TYR A 167 -7.04 17.59 -6.60
C TYR A 167 -7.04 16.50 -5.52
N ASN A 168 -7.84 15.44 -5.72
CA ASN A 168 -7.91 14.31 -4.80
C ASN A 168 -6.59 13.55 -4.71
N VAL A 169 -5.86 13.37 -5.83
CA VAL A 169 -4.51 12.80 -5.85
C VAL A 169 -3.59 13.59 -4.94
N GLY A 170 -3.46 14.91 -5.16
CA GLY A 170 -2.58 15.76 -4.37
C GLY A 170 -2.97 15.84 -2.88
N LEU A 171 -4.26 15.75 -2.57
CA LEU A 171 -4.73 15.73 -1.18
C LEU A 171 -4.28 14.45 -0.47
N ILE A 172 -4.44 13.28 -1.11
CA ILE A 172 -4.02 11.99 -0.54
C ILE A 172 -2.50 11.92 -0.38
N GLU A 173 -1.72 12.34 -1.39
CA GLU A 173 -0.27 12.39 -1.32
C GLU A 173 0.23 13.25 -0.15
N ARG A 174 -0.30 14.47 0.00
CA ARG A 174 0.04 15.35 1.13
C ARG A 174 -0.32 14.73 2.47
N LEU A 175 -1.54 14.18 2.59
CA LEU A 175 -1.99 13.53 3.81
C LEU A 175 -1.04 12.40 4.25
N VAL A 176 -0.68 11.51 3.32
CA VAL A 176 0.22 10.39 3.62
C VAL A 176 1.61 10.91 4.02
N ALA A 177 2.15 11.90 3.31
CA ALA A 177 3.44 12.49 3.63
C ALA A 177 3.47 13.20 5.00
N GLU A 178 2.38 13.87 5.38
CA GLU A 178 2.23 14.50 6.70
C GLU A 178 2.19 13.47 7.82
N GLU A 179 1.34 12.44 7.69
CA GLU A 179 1.21 11.39 8.69
C GLU A 179 2.49 10.55 8.80
N GLN A 180 3.15 10.24 7.68
CA GLN A 180 4.44 9.54 7.65
C GLN A 180 5.50 10.31 8.45
N ARG A 181 5.64 11.61 8.21
CA ARG A 181 6.61 12.45 8.94
C ARG A 181 6.26 12.61 10.42
N THR A 182 4.96 12.74 10.75
CA THR A 182 4.50 12.99 12.12
C THR A 182 4.58 11.75 13.00
N LEU A 183 4.22 10.58 12.44
CA LEU A 183 4.13 9.30 13.16
C LEU A 183 5.37 8.42 12.96
N GLY A 184 6.26 8.74 12.03
CA GLY A 184 7.34 7.84 11.62
C GLY A 184 6.80 6.56 10.95
N MET A 185 5.60 6.65 10.35
CA MET A 185 4.88 5.54 9.75
C MET A 185 5.61 5.02 8.51
N THR A 186 5.70 3.70 8.36
CA THR A 186 6.19 3.07 7.12
C THR A 186 5.07 2.98 6.11
N VAL A 187 5.35 3.28 4.84
CA VAL A 187 4.36 3.23 3.77
C VAL A 187 4.83 2.29 2.66
N VAL A 188 3.97 1.36 2.23
CA VAL A 188 4.15 0.61 1.00
C VAL A 188 3.09 1.07 0.01
N TRP A 189 3.52 1.72 -1.06
CA TRP A 189 2.63 2.37 -2.03
C TRP A 189 2.67 1.65 -3.38
N VAL A 190 1.63 0.92 -3.72
CA VAL A 190 1.45 0.33 -5.05
C VAL A 190 0.89 1.38 -5.99
N THR A 191 1.56 1.59 -7.11
CA THR A 191 1.07 2.45 -8.19
C THR A 191 1.61 2.00 -9.54
N HIS A 192 0.85 2.24 -10.61
CA HIS A 192 1.33 2.14 -11.99
C HIS A 192 1.73 3.51 -12.56
N ASP A 193 1.48 4.60 -11.83
CA ASP A 193 1.92 5.94 -12.20
C ASP A 193 3.36 6.18 -11.73
N ILE A 194 4.30 6.15 -12.69
CA ILE A 194 5.73 6.37 -12.45
C ILE A 194 6.03 7.78 -11.93
N PHE A 195 5.25 8.78 -12.34
CA PHE A 195 5.42 10.15 -11.85
C PHE A 195 4.97 10.29 -10.40
N GLN A 196 3.91 9.57 -10.00
CA GLN A 196 3.51 9.49 -8.61
C GLN A 196 4.56 8.79 -7.77
N ALA A 197 5.03 7.60 -8.20
CA ALA A 197 6.08 6.87 -7.49
C ALA A 197 7.31 7.76 -7.24
N ARG A 198 7.73 8.53 -8.26
CA ARG A 198 8.86 9.47 -8.16
C ARG A 198 8.65 10.58 -7.13
N ARG A 199 7.40 11.05 -6.95
CA ARG A 199 7.10 12.12 -5.99
C ARG A 199 7.02 11.64 -4.54
N VAL A 200 6.57 10.41 -4.33
CA VAL A 200 6.21 9.95 -2.97
C VAL A 200 7.22 9.00 -2.35
N ALA A 201 8.05 8.32 -3.14
CA ALA A 201 8.88 7.22 -2.65
C ALA A 201 10.29 7.64 -2.23
N ASP A 202 10.79 7.01 -1.17
CA ASP A 202 12.20 6.99 -0.81
C ASP A 202 12.94 5.90 -1.60
N ARG A 203 12.30 4.71 -1.75
CA ARG A 203 12.82 3.58 -2.53
C ARG A 203 11.74 3.02 -3.44
N VAL A 204 12.17 2.38 -4.51
CA VAL A 204 11.28 1.75 -5.50
C VAL A 204 11.65 0.28 -5.63
N ALA A 205 10.63 -0.57 -5.61
CA ALA A 205 10.73 -1.99 -5.92
C ALA A 205 9.94 -2.28 -7.21
N PHE A 206 10.63 -2.72 -8.24
CA PHE A 206 10.06 -3.03 -9.54
C PHE A 206 9.74 -4.51 -9.66
N LEU A 207 8.46 -4.84 -9.83
CA LEU A 207 7.97 -6.20 -10.05
C LEU A 207 7.60 -6.42 -11.51
N LEU A 208 8.06 -7.55 -12.06
CA LEU A 208 7.73 -8.01 -13.41
C LEU A 208 7.45 -9.51 -13.39
N GLY A 209 6.24 -9.91 -13.85
CA GLY A 209 5.87 -11.32 -13.95
C GLY A 209 5.99 -12.12 -12.67
N GLY A 210 5.69 -11.51 -11.53
CA GLY A 210 5.79 -12.13 -10.21
C GLY A 210 7.17 -12.08 -9.57
N ARG A 211 8.19 -11.55 -10.25
CA ARG A 211 9.56 -11.45 -9.73
C ARG A 211 9.93 -10.03 -9.38
N LEU A 212 10.73 -9.87 -8.35
CA LEU A 212 11.37 -8.62 -8.00
C LEU A 212 12.60 -8.46 -8.89
N VAL A 213 12.56 -7.48 -9.80
CA VAL A 213 13.62 -7.28 -10.81
C VAL A 213 14.66 -6.28 -10.34
N GLU A 214 14.21 -5.21 -9.69
CA GLU A 214 15.10 -4.16 -9.21
C GLU A 214 14.55 -3.51 -7.93
N VAL A 215 15.41 -3.20 -6.99
CA VAL A 215 15.12 -2.37 -5.83
C VAL A 215 16.23 -1.32 -5.72
N ALA A 216 15.86 -0.06 -5.71
CA ALA A 216 16.83 1.04 -5.61
C ALA A 216 16.21 2.24 -4.89
N ASP A 217 17.05 3.19 -4.46
CA ASP A 217 16.59 4.50 -4.05
C ASP A 217 15.86 5.18 -5.20
N ALA A 218 14.82 5.96 -4.89
CA ALA A 218 13.96 6.55 -5.91
C ALA A 218 14.76 7.36 -6.95
N GLU A 219 15.71 8.17 -6.52
CA GLU A 219 16.55 8.94 -7.44
C GLU A 219 17.29 8.03 -8.43
N THR A 220 17.97 6.98 -7.92
CA THR A 220 18.70 6.02 -8.75
C THR A 220 17.76 5.28 -9.70
N PHE A 221 16.63 4.78 -9.22
CA PHE A 221 15.68 4.06 -10.04
C PHE A 221 15.17 4.89 -11.23
N PHE A 222 14.85 6.17 -11.01
CA PHE A 222 14.28 7.04 -12.04
C PHE A 222 15.31 7.71 -12.95
N THR A 223 16.59 7.76 -12.58
CA THR A 223 17.63 8.43 -13.37
C THR A 223 18.61 7.46 -14.03
N CYS A 224 18.93 6.36 -13.33
CA CYS A 224 19.95 5.41 -13.76
C CYS A 224 19.55 3.97 -13.32
N PRO A 225 18.42 3.43 -13.84
CA PRO A 225 17.99 2.07 -13.52
C PRO A 225 19.08 1.06 -13.91
N THR A 226 19.28 0.05 -13.06
CA THR A 226 20.36 -0.94 -13.24
C THR A 226 19.99 -2.05 -14.21
N THR A 227 18.69 -2.31 -14.38
CA THR A 227 18.19 -3.37 -15.24
C THR A 227 17.61 -2.83 -16.55
N ALA A 228 17.80 -3.55 -17.64
CA ALA A 228 17.22 -3.20 -18.94
C ALA A 228 15.68 -3.18 -18.89
N GLN A 229 15.09 -4.06 -18.07
CA GLN A 229 13.65 -4.15 -17.88
C GLN A 229 13.10 -2.90 -17.16
N ALA A 230 13.76 -2.42 -16.11
CA ALA A 230 13.36 -1.17 -15.43
C ALA A 230 13.51 0.04 -16.38
N ALA A 231 14.61 0.11 -17.12
CA ALA A 231 14.81 1.17 -18.11
C ALA A 231 13.71 1.18 -19.18
N ALA A 232 13.34 0.02 -19.74
CA ALA A 232 12.26 -0.09 -20.71
C ALA A 232 10.89 0.28 -20.10
N PHE A 233 10.61 -0.17 -18.86
CA PHE A 233 9.39 0.19 -18.14
C PHE A 233 9.25 1.71 -17.96
N LEU A 234 10.33 2.39 -17.59
CA LEU A 234 10.33 3.84 -17.40
C LEU A 234 10.11 4.62 -18.71
N ARG A 235 10.51 4.05 -19.87
CA ARG A 235 10.21 4.63 -21.19
C ARG A 235 8.80 4.31 -21.70
N GLY A 236 8.00 3.55 -20.94
CA GLY A 236 6.66 3.14 -21.36
C GLY A 236 6.67 2.03 -22.42
N GLU A 237 7.78 1.33 -22.59
CA GLU A 237 7.90 0.21 -23.52
C GLU A 237 7.24 -1.06 -22.94
N LEU A 238 6.83 -1.98 -23.84
CA LEU A 238 6.32 -3.28 -23.41
C LEU A 238 7.47 -4.09 -22.84
N VAL A 239 7.33 -4.48 -21.56
CA VAL A 239 8.35 -5.26 -20.87
C VAL A 239 7.87 -6.70 -20.72
N TYR A 240 8.66 -7.64 -21.22
CA TYR A 240 8.40 -9.07 -21.14
C TYR A 240 9.37 -9.73 -20.15
N ASN A 241 8.92 -10.77 -19.47
CA ASN A 241 9.86 -11.66 -18.77
C ASN A 241 10.79 -12.31 -19.81
N GLY A 242 12.10 -12.28 -19.55
CA GLY A 242 13.13 -12.79 -20.46
C GLY A 242 13.10 -14.31 -20.77
N ASP A 243 12.13 -15.05 -20.27
CA ASP A 243 11.86 -16.43 -20.67
C ASP A 243 10.92 -16.41 -21.87
N GLY A 244 11.50 -16.41 -23.07
CA GLY A 244 10.82 -16.45 -24.36
C GLY A 244 9.95 -17.70 -24.56
N SER A 245 8.88 -17.85 -23.81
CA SER A 245 7.78 -18.74 -24.18
C SER A 245 6.63 -17.88 -24.71
N GLN A 246 6.70 -17.54 -25.99
CA GLN A 246 5.51 -17.26 -26.78
C GLN A 246 4.57 -18.46 -26.60
N ARG A 247 3.44 -18.24 -25.97
CA ARG A 247 2.30 -19.15 -26.13
C ARG A 247 1.32 -18.45 -27.06
N GLY A 248 1.29 -18.98 -28.30
CA GLY A 248 0.24 -18.73 -29.28
C GLY A 248 -1.12 -19.24 -28.76
#